data_5c80b47c614b575036a0d5764ffd7a84
#
_entry.id   5c80b47c614b575036a0d5764ffd7a84
#
_cell.length_a   1.000
_cell.length_b   1.000
_cell.length_c   1.000
_cell.angle_alpha   90.00
_cell.angle_beta   90.00
_cell.angle_gamma   90.00
#
_symmetry.space_group_name_H-M   'P 1'
#
loop_
_entity.id
_entity.type
_entity.pdbx_description
1 polymer ?
#
loop_
_entity_poly.entity_id
_entity_poly.type
_entity_poly.pdbx_seq_one_letter_code
_entity_poly.pdbx_strand_id
1 'polypeptide(L)'
;EFMGKKTTFAEFMERIDRTAKAYLAMGIGKGDRVTICMPNCPQALDSFYALNRIGAVSNMIHPLSAASEIKFYLDFSKSKAILTLDQFYGKVAGILPELENKDTVLLVARIVDELPPVLAVGFALTKGRKIPPLPKKGNYVLWNEFMRVGRKRDLPLPKELGRFTDCASILYSGGTTGTTKGIMLSNLNFNACGLQTIAASGFAPINGMKMLSVMPVFHGFGLGIGIHTALIGGATCILVPQFNVKTYAELLIKKQPNIIPGVPTLFEALLRAENLENADLSCLKGVFCGGDSLSVELKKKVDAFLKEHNAEVQIRQGYGLTECVTASCLTPKDYNRVGSIGVPFPDTYYKIVKTGTTEEVDANIEGEICISGPSVMMCYMDNPEETEHTLRRHADGRVWMHSGDLGKMDEDGFVYFSQRIKRMIVTSGY
;
A
#
# COMPACT_ATOMS: atom_id res chain seq x y z
N GLU A 1 -9.12 -4.42 -12.81
CA GLU A 1 -10.23 -3.65 -13.38
C GLU A 1 -10.18 -2.21 -12.88
N PHE A 2 -10.41 -1.24 -13.78
CA PHE A 2 -10.47 0.18 -13.42
C PHE A 2 -11.63 0.86 -14.13
N MET A 3 -12.55 1.46 -13.39
CA MET A 3 -13.72 2.19 -13.92
C MET A 3 -14.51 1.40 -14.99
N GLY A 4 -14.63 0.09 -14.82
CA GLY A 4 -15.32 -0.82 -15.74
C GLY A 4 -14.45 -1.37 -16.87
N LYS A 5 -13.28 -0.79 -17.16
CA LYS A 5 -12.31 -1.36 -18.11
C LYS A 5 -11.57 -2.51 -17.44
N LYS A 6 -11.61 -3.68 -18.05
CA LYS A 6 -10.88 -4.86 -17.62
C LYS A 6 -9.56 -4.95 -18.38
N THR A 7 -8.52 -5.40 -17.69
CA THR A 7 -7.20 -5.71 -18.26
C THR A 7 -6.84 -7.12 -17.78
N THR A 8 -6.54 -8.02 -18.67
CA THR A 8 -6.09 -9.38 -18.34
C THR A 8 -4.67 -9.36 -17.79
N PHE A 9 -4.23 -10.44 -17.14
CA PHE A 9 -2.85 -10.56 -16.68
C PHE A 9 -1.86 -10.50 -17.87
N ALA A 10 -2.18 -11.12 -19.01
CA ALA A 10 -1.33 -11.06 -20.20
C ALA A 10 -1.17 -9.62 -20.71
N GLU A 11 -2.27 -8.90 -20.89
CA GLU A 11 -2.24 -7.48 -21.26
C GLU A 11 -1.49 -6.61 -20.24
N PHE A 12 -1.63 -6.92 -18.94
CA PHE A 12 -0.92 -6.20 -17.89
C PHE A 12 0.58 -6.43 -17.97
N MET A 13 1.02 -7.67 -18.18
CA MET A 13 2.44 -7.99 -18.39
C MET A 13 3.02 -7.28 -19.61
N GLU A 14 2.30 -7.22 -20.73
CA GLU A 14 2.72 -6.45 -21.90
C GLU A 14 2.82 -4.95 -21.60
N ARG A 15 1.91 -4.40 -20.80
CA ARG A 15 1.95 -3.00 -20.36
C ARG A 15 3.17 -2.75 -19.48
N ILE A 16 3.46 -3.64 -18.53
CA ILE A 16 4.64 -3.57 -17.67
C ILE A 16 5.92 -3.57 -18.52
N ASP A 17 6.07 -4.51 -19.43
CA ASP A 17 7.27 -4.63 -20.28
C ASP A 17 7.46 -3.39 -21.16
N ARG A 18 6.36 -2.87 -21.71
CA ARG A 18 6.38 -1.63 -22.51
C ARG A 18 6.78 -0.41 -21.70
N THR A 19 6.23 -0.29 -20.49
CA THR A 19 6.55 0.78 -19.55
C THR A 19 8.01 0.69 -19.09
N ALA A 20 8.50 -0.52 -18.84
CA ALA A 20 9.89 -0.79 -18.49
C ALA A 20 10.86 -0.35 -19.60
N LYS A 21 10.55 -0.70 -20.86
CA LYS A 21 11.31 -0.24 -22.04
C LYS A 21 11.29 1.29 -22.19
N ALA A 22 10.17 1.93 -21.86
CA ALA A 22 10.07 3.39 -21.89
C ALA A 22 10.95 4.05 -20.83
N TYR A 23 11.01 3.50 -19.61
CA TYR A 23 11.93 3.95 -18.56
C TYR A 23 13.40 3.76 -18.96
N LEU A 24 13.76 2.59 -19.50
CA LEU A 24 15.13 2.36 -20.03
C LEU A 24 15.49 3.37 -21.13
N ALA A 25 14.55 3.71 -22.03
CA ALA A 25 14.76 4.70 -23.07
C ALA A 25 14.95 6.12 -22.55
N MET A 26 14.50 6.41 -21.32
CA MET A 26 14.78 7.65 -20.58
C MET A 26 16.07 7.62 -19.79
N GLY A 27 16.83 6.52 -19.82
CA GLY A 27 18.05 6.36 -19.02
C GLY A 27 17.78 5.99 -17.56
N ILE A 28 16.59 5.51 -17.23
CA ILE A 28 16.27 4.94 -15.92
C ILE A 28 16.67 3.47 -15.90
N GLY A 29 17.49 3.07 -14.95
CA GLY A 29 17.97 1.69 -14.82
C GLY A 29 18.06 1.23 -13.38
N LYS A 30 18.80 0.14 -13.16
CA LYS A 30 18.94 -0.48 -11.84
C LYS A 30 19.44 0.51 -10.79
N GLY A 31 18.73 0.57 -9.66
CA GLY A 31 19.04 1.44 -8.52
C GLY A 31 18.54 2.88 -8.66
N ASP A 32 18.15 3.31 -9.86
CA ASP A 32 17.53 4.63 -10.04
C ASP A 32 16.16 4.69 -9.37
N ARG A 33 15.78 5.87 -8.93
CA ARG A 33 14.52 6.10 -8.22
C ARG A 33 13.58 6.96 -9.08
N VAL A 34 12.31 6.55 -9.13
CA VAL A 34 11.24 7.29 -9.78
C VAL A 34 10.11 7.51 -8.80
N THR A 35 9.70 8.75 -8.60
CA THR A 35 8.58 9.09 -7.74
C THR A 35 7.25 8.83 -8.45
N ILE A 36 6.37 8.07 -7.80
CA ILE A 36 4.99 7.82 -8.24
C ILE A 36 4.07 8.59 -7.31
N CYS A 37 3.58 9.74 -7.78
CA CYS A 37 2.71 10.67 -7.08
C CYS A 37 1.28 10.56 -7.65
N MET A 38 0.66 9.38 -7.45
CA MET A 38 -0.55 8.95 -8.15
C MET A 38 -1.59 8.37 -7.20
N PRO A 39 -2.89 8.49 -7.50
CA PRO A 39 -3.93 7.67 -6.86
C PRO A 39 -3.94 6.25 -7.45
N ASN A 40 -4.86 5.41 -6.95
CA ASN A 40 -5.09 4.07 -7.50
C ASN A 40 -5.56 4.15 -8.96
N CYS A 41 -4.67 3.90 -9.89
CA CYS A 41 -4.96 3.89 -11.32
C CYS A 41 -3.97 2.97 -12.07
N PRO A 42 -4.32 2.54 -13.31
CA PRO A 42 -3.48 1.61 -14.06
C PRO A 42 -2.05 2.12 -14.27
N GLN A 43 -1.85 3.39 -14.58
CA GLN A 43 -0.51 3.95 -14.83
C GLN A 43 0.41 3.90 -13.61
N ALA A 44 -0.15 4.03 -12.40
CA ALA A 44 0.61 3.86 -11.16
C ALA A 44 1.12 2.42 -11.01
N LEU A 45 0.28 1.42 -11.31
CA LEU A 45 0.64 0.01 -11.26
C LEU A 45 1.63 -0.35 -12.37
N ASP A 46 1.37 0.09 -13.60
CA ASP A 46 2.29 -0.11 -14.73
C ASP A 46 3.70 0.39 -14.37
N SER A 47 3.79 1.58 -13.76
CA SER A 47 5.07 2.15 -13.34
C SER A 47 5.72 1.38 -12.21
N PHE A 48 4.96 1.04 -11.15
CA PHE A 48 5.48 0.28 -10.01
C PHE A 48 6.14 -1.03 -10.47
N TYR A 49 5.42 -1.84 -11.22
CA TYR A 49 5.95 -3.13 -11.70
C TYR A 49 7.01 -2.98 -12.78
N ALA A 50 6.91 -1.97 -13.65
CA ALA A 50 7.91 -1.72 -14.67
C ALA A 50 9.27 -1.30 -14.09
N LEU A 51 9.27 -0.47 -13.05
CA LEU A 51 10.50 -0.08 -12.33
C LEU A 51 11.15 -1.30 -11.70
N ASN A 52 10.35 -2.13 -11.02
CA ASN A 52 10.86 -3.39 -10.46
C ASN A 52 11.40 -4.33 -11.55
N ARG A 53 10.77 -4.38 -12.73
CA ARG A 53 11.19 -5.20 -13.87
C ARG A 53 12.59 -4.86 -14.40
N ILE A 54 13.04 -3.62 -14.21
CA ILE A 54 14.38 -3.14 -14.60
C ILE A 54 15.32 -2.91 -13.42
N GLY A 55 14.92 -3.29 -12.19
CA GLY A 55 15.71 -3.10 -10.97
C GLY A 55 15.78 -1.65 -10.48
N ALA A 56 14.93 -0.76 -10.98
CA ALA A 56 14.75 0.58 -10.46
C ALA A 56 13.77 0.58 -9.27
N VAL A 57 13.79 1.65 -8.48
CA VAL A 57 13.04 1.76 -7.23
C VAL A 57 11.88 2.73 -7.38
N SER A 58 10.69 2.30 -7.02
CA SER A 58 9.53 3.19 -6.93
C SER A 58 9.55 3.96 -5.61
N ASN A 59 9.44 5.28 -5.69
CA ASN A 59 9.29 6.17 -4.54
C ASN A 59 7.83 6.61 -4.47
N MET A 60 7.06 6.06 -3.53
CA MET A 60 5.60 6.19 -3.49
C MET A 60 5.17 7.32 -2.55
N ILE A 61 4.50 8.33 -3.10
CA ILE A 61 4.07 9.49 -2.30
C ILE A 61 2.61 9.86 -2.54
N HIS A 62 2.04 10.58 -1.56
CA HIS A 62 0.64 10.99 -1.62
C HIS A 62 0.42 12.12 -2.65
N PRO A 63 -0.49 11.97 -3.64
CA PRO A 63 -0.70 12.99 -4.68
C PRO A 63 -1.33 14.30 -4.16
N LEU A 64 -1.93 14.26 -2.98
CA LEU A 64 -2.49 15.47 -2.34
C LEU A 64 -1.52 16.15 -1.38
N SER A 65 -0.30 15.64 -1.19
CA SER A 65 0.74 16.31 -0.40
C SER A 65 0.94 17.75 -0.85
N ALA A 66 1.36 18.61 0.09
CA ALA A 66 1.74 19.97 -0.22
C ALA A 66 2.93 20.02 -1.19
N ALA A 67 3.08 21.12 -1.93
CA ALA A 67 4.18 21.28 -2.88
C ALA A 67 5.56 21.14 -2.19
N SER A 68 5.71 21.70 -1.01
CA SER A 68 6.94 21.58 -0.20
C SER A 68 7.25 20.14 0.23
N GLU A 69 6.23 19.34 0.56
CA GLU A 69 6.39 17.93 0.88
C GLU A 69 6.81 17.11 -0.34
N ILE A 70 6.18 17.37 -1.50
CA ILE A 70 6.54 16.70 -2.75
C ILE A 70 7.99 17.03 -3.12
N LYS A 71 8.40 18.31 -2.96
CA LYS A 71 9.79 18.74 -3.15
C LYS A 71 10.72 17.97 -2.23
N PHE A 72 10.42 17.93 -0.92
CA PHE A 72 11.18 17.18 0.06
C PHE A 72 11.37 15.71 -0.36
N TYR A 73 10.29 15.02 -0.75
CA TYR A 73 10.37 13.61 -1.16
C TYR A 73 11.23 13.41 -2.42
N LEU A 74 11.17 14.34 -3.38
CA LEU A 74 11.97 14.28 -4.60
C LEU A 74 13.46 14.47 -4.32
N ASP A 75 13.81 15.48 -3.53
CA ASP A 75 15.20 15.77 -3.15
C ASP A 75 15.75 14.65 -2.25
N PHE A 76 15.00 14.23 -1.24
CA PHE A 76 15.39 13.17 -0.32
C PHE A 76 15.60 11.82 -1.04
N SER A 77 14.69 11.44 -1.92
CA SER A 77 14.83 10.21 -2.71
C SER A 77 15.83 10.34 -3.87
N LYS A 78 16.27 11.55 -4.22
CA LYS A 78 17.08 11.84 -5.42
C LYS A 78 16.45 11.25 -6.69
N SER A 79 15.12 11.38 -6.81
CA SER A 79 14.37 10.80 -7.93
C SER A 79 14.75 11.44 -9.27
N LYS A 80 14.99 10.62 -10.30
CA LYS A 80 15.28 11.07 -11.67
C LYS A 80 14.01 11.47 -12.45
N ALA A 81 12.86 10.98 -12.03
CA ALA A 81 11.58 11.34 -12.64
C ALA A 81 10.46 11.32 -11.60
N ILE A 82 9.39 12.04 -11.90
CA ILE A 82 8.12 11.99 -11.17
C ILE A 82 6.97 11.74 -12.13
N LEU A 83 6.13 10.76 -11.82
CA LEU A 83 4.86 10.50 -12.50
C LEU A 83 3.72 11.07 -11.67
N THR A 84 2.89 11.92 -12.28
CA THR A 84 1.69 12.49 -11.64
C THR A 84 0.52 12.60 -12.62
N LEU A 85 -0.67 12.96 -12.11
CA LEU A 85 -1.83 13.26 -12.96
C LEU A 85 -1.83 14.72 -13.43
N ASP A 86 -2.48 14.95 -14.58
CA ASP A 86 -2.71 16.29 -15.16
C ASP A 86 -3.32 17.28 -14.16
N GLN A 87 -4.25 16.83 -13.32
CA GLN A 87 -4.85 17.67 -12.27
C GLN A 87 -3.86 18.20 -11.23
N PHE A 88 -2.71 17.55 -11.07
CA PHE A 88 -1.64 17.96 -10.13
C PHE A 88 -0.46 18.62 -10.84
N TYR A 89 -0.51 18.75 -12.16
CA TYR A 89 0.57 19.30 -12.98
C TYR A 89 1.11 20.63 -12.43
N GLY A 90 0.23 21.60 -12.20
CA GLY A 90 0.64 22.95 -11.74
C GLY A 90 1.43 22.92 -10.45
N LYS A 91 1.03 22.05 -9.48
CA LYS A 91 1.72 21.87 -8.21
C LYS A 91 3.13 21.31 -8.41
N VAL A 92 3.26 20.25 -9.21
CA VAL A 92 4.55 19.59 -9.44
C VAL A 92 5.46 20.42 -10.36
N ALA A 93 4.93 20.97 -11.43
CA ALA A 93 5.70 21.81 -12.35
C ALA A 93 6.29 23.06 -11.66
N GLY A 94 5.56 23.62 -10.68
CA GLY A 94 6.01 24.78 -9.92
C GLY A 94 7.25 24.54 -9.07
N ILE A 95 7.47 23.32 -8.58
CA ILE A 95 8.61 22.98 -7.72
C ILE A 95 9.84 22.47 -8.51
N LEU A 96 9.68 22.06 -9.79
CA LEU A 96 10.82 21.54 -10.57
C LEU A 96 12.03 22.46 -10.60
N PRO A 97 11.89 23.80 -10.79
CA PRO A 97 13.03 24.71 -10.76
C PRO A 97 13.77 24.78 -9.43
N GLU A 98 13.08 24.37 -8.33
CA GLU A 98 13.61 24.43 -6.97
C GLU A 98 14.27 23.12 -6.51
N LEU A 99 14.14 22.02 -7.28
CA LEU A 99 14.73 20.73 -6.95
C LEU A 99 16.25 20.80 -6.98
N GLU A 100 16.91 19.96 -6.16
CA GLU A 100 18.36 19.78 -6.23
C GLU A 100 18.77 19.17 -7.57
N ASN A 101 18.06 18.12 -8.03
CA ASN A 101 18.26 17.55 -9.35
C ASN A 101 17.42 18.29 -10.41
N LYS A 102 18.05 19.19 -11.15
CA LYS A 102 17.41 19.99 -12.20
C LYS A 102 16.97 19.18 -13.44
N ASP A 103 17.53 17.98 -13.60
CA ASP A 103 17.23 17.08 -14.71
C ASP A 103 16.04 16.14 -14.43
N THR A 104 15.36 16.33 -13.30
CA THR A 104 14.19 15.52 -12.94
C THR A 104 13.10 15.66 -13.99
N VAL A 105 12.72 14.54 -14.62
CA VAL A 105 11.71 14.50 -15.67
C VAL A 105 10.31 14.42 -15.09
N LEU A 106 9.41 15.29 -15.53
CA LEU A 106 8.00 15.25 -15.18
C LEU A 106 7.21 14.41 -16.19
N LEU A 107 6.68 13.27 -15.77
CA LEU A 107 5.73 12.46 -16.52
C LEU A 107 4.31 12.82 -16.09
N VAL A 108 3.44 13.10 -17.04
CA VAL A 108 2.06 13.47 -16.78
C VAL A 108 1.10 12.47 -17.41
N ALA A 109 0.34 11.78 -16.58
CA ALA A 109 -0.72 10.87 -16.97
C ALA A 109 -2.09 11.55 -16.88
N ARG A 110 -3.06 11.04 -17.63
CA ARG A 110 -4.45 11.50 -17.58
C ARG A 110 -5.36 10.31 -17.29
N ILE A 111 -6.26 10.48 -16.36
CA ILE A 111 -7.23 9.44 -16.02
C ILE A 111 -8.12 9.10 -17.22
N VAL A 112 -8.47 10.10 -18.03
CA VAL A 112 -9.29 9.93 -19.23
C VAL A 112 -8.73 8.90 -20.22
N ASP A 113 -7.42 8.75 -20.29
CA ASP A 113 -6.74 7.81 -21.19
C ASP A 113 -6.98 6.33 -20.79
N GLU A 114 -7.40 6.07 -19.55
CA GLU A 114 -7.71 4.73 -19.06
C GLU A 114 -9.22 4.44 -18.92
N LEU A 115 -10.06 5.41 -19.25
CA LEU A 115 -11.52 5.21 -19.19
C LEU A 115 -12.06 4.50 -20.43
N PRO A 116 -13.12 3.72 -20.31
CA PRO A 116 -13.92 3.30 -21.46
C PRO A 116 -14.42 4.52 -22.26
N PRO A 117 -14.57 4.43 -23.59
CA PRO A 117 -14.90 5.59 -24.43
C PRO A 117 -16.11 6.41 -23.96
N VAL A 118 -17.19 5.75 -23.56
CA VAL A 118 -18.40 6.43 -23.06
C VAL A 118 -18.11 7.19 -21.77
N LEU A 119 -17.38 6.59 -20.83
CA LEU A 119 -17.01 7.25 -19.59
C LEU A 119 -15.99 8.35 -19.81
N ALA A 120 -15.11 8.22 -20.81
CA ALA A 120 -14.14 9.26 -21.17
C ALA A 120 -14.84 10.54 -21.63
N VAL A 121 -15.87 10.42 -22.48
CA VAL A 121 -16.70 11.55 -22.91
C VAL A 121 -17.44 12.16 -21.72
N GLY A 122 -18.11 11.34 -20.90
CA GLY A 122 -18.80 11.82 -19.69
C GLY A 122 -17.87 12.53 -18.73
N PHE A 123 -16.66 11.98 -18.51
CA PHE A 123 -15.64 12.61 -17.68
C PHE A 123 -15.20 13.97 -18.25
N ALA A 124 -14.91 14.04 -19.54
CA ALA A 124 -14.49 15.28 -20.20
C ALA A 124 -15.56 16.37 -20.07
N LEU A 125 -16.84 16.01 -20.14
CA LEU A 125 -17.96 16.95 -20.02
C LEU A 125 -18.26 17.38 -18.58
N THR A 126 -17.77 16.67 -17.58
CA THR A 126 -18.07 16.89 -16.15
C THR A 126 -16.81 17.24 -15.35
N LYS A 127 -16.19 16.24 -14.71
CA LYS A 127 -15.01 16.42 -13.86
C LYS A 127 -13.79 16.93 -14.63
N GLY A 128 -13.61 16.50 -15.88
CA GLY A 128 -12.50 16.89 -16.74
C GLY A 128 -12.46 18.39 -17.03
N ARG A 129 -13.62 19.07 -17.09
CA ARG A 129 -13.68 20.53 -17.27
C ARG A 129 -13.06 21.32 -16.12
N LYS A 130 -12.96 20.75 -14.94
CA LYS A 130 -12.37 21.38 -13.75
C LYS A 130 -10.85 21.21 -13.70
N ILE A 131 -10.28 20.37 -14.55
CA ILE A 131 -8.83 20.15 -14.65
C ILE A 131 -8.27 21.25 -15.55
N PRO A 132 -7.32 22.07 -15.05
CA PRO A 132 -6.67 23.08 -15.88
C PRO A 132 -5.99 22.43 -17.09
N PRO A 133 -6.10 23.01 -18.29
CA PRO A 133 -5.43 22.49 -19.48
C PRO A 133 -3.91 22.54 -19.29
N LEU A 134 -3.23 21.50 -19.74
CA LEU A 134 -1.78 21.48 -19.77
C LEU A 134 -1.25 22.56 -20.73
N PRO A 135 -0.17 23.29 -20.39
CA PRO A 135 0.40 24.29 -21.27
C PRO A 135 0.93 23.64 -22.55
N LYS A 136 0.72 24.30 -23.70
CA LYS A 136 1.20 23.82 -25.01
C LYS A 136 2.73 23.69 -25.07
N LYS A 137 3.44 24.49 -24.31
CA LYS A 137 4.90 24.45 -24.12
C LYS A 137 5.17 24.30 -22.62
N GLY A 138 5.69 23.17 -22.20
CA GLY A 138 6.02 22.88 -20.81
C GLY A 138 7.12 21.82 -20.73
N ASN A 139 7.83 21.81 -19.62
CA ASN A 139 8.86 20.81 -19.37
C ASN A 139 8.21 19.55 -18.76
N TYR A 140 7.48 18.80 -19.58
CA TYR A 140 6.86 17.53 -19.19
C TYR A 140 6.74 16.59 -20.40
N VAL A 141 6.59 15.29 -20.12
CA VAL A 141 6.31 14.26 -21.11
C VAL A 141 4.95 13.65 -20.80
N LEU A 142 4.04 13.62 -21.78
CA LEU A 142 2.76 12.92 -21.63
C LEU A 142 2.97 11.41 -21.55
N TRP A 143 2.18 10.74 -20.69
CA TRP A 143 2.22 9.29 -20.53
C TRP A 143 2.13 8.53 -21.86
N ASN A 144 1.25 8.95 -22.75
CA ASN A 144 1.09 8.32 -24.06
C ASN A 144 2.31 8.51 -24.98
N GLU A 145 3.02 9.62 -24.86
CA GLU A 145 4.28 9.86 -25.59
C GLU A 145 5.41 9.02 -25.00
N PHE A 146 5.51 8.98 -23.70
CA PHE A 146 6.44 8.11 -22.96
C PHE A 146 6.25 6.64 -23.38
N MET A 147 5.01 6.14 -23.41
CA MET A 147 4.70 4.77 -23.84
C MET A 147 5.01 4.53 -25.32
N ARG A 148 4.90 5.56 -26.17
CA ARG A 148 5.27 5.47 -27.58
C ARG A 148 6.77 5.33 -27.78
N VAL A 149 7.58 6.01 -26.98
CA VAL A 149 9.04 5.88 -27.00
C VAL A 149 9.47 4.45 -26.65
N GLY A 150 8.88 3.84 -25.62
CA GLY A 150 9.13 2.45 -25.27
C GLY A 150 8.82 1.44 -26.38
N ARG A 151 7.79 1.71 -27.18
CA ARG A 151 7.48 0.88 -28.37
C ARG A 151 8.51 1.04 -29.50
N LYS A 152 8.97 2.28 -29.74
CA LYS A 152 9.84 2.56 -30.89
C LYS A 152 11.28 2.12 -30.67
N ARG A 153 11.78 2.21 -29.44
CA ARG A 153 13.19 1.92 -29.13
C ARG A 153 13.46 0.44 -28.86
N ASP A 154 12.46 -0.39 -28.67
CA ASP A 154 12.51 -1.84 -28.44
C ASP A 154 13.78 -2.32 -27.70
N LEU A 155 14.13 -1.62 -26.64
CA LEU A 155 15.32 -1.94 -25.84
C LEU A 155 15.15 -3.31 -25.17
N PRO A 156 16.21 -4.14 -25.12
CA PRO A 156 16.14 -5.41 -24.46
C PRO A 156 15.88 -5.21 -22.96
N LEU A 157 14.93 -5.93 -22.41
CA LEU A 157 14.72 -5.99 -20.99
C LEU A 157 15.81 -6.85 -20.34
N PRO A 158 16.21 -6.54 -19.09
CA PRO A 158 17.14 -7.40 -18.35
C PRO A 158 16.65 -8.84 -18.33
N LYS A 159 17.53 -9.79 -18.71
CA LYS A 159 17.22 -11.23 -18.69
C LYS A 159 17.10 -11.74 -17.27
N GLU A 160 17.96 -11.24 -16.38
CA GLU A 160 17.89 -11.53 -14.96
C GLU A 160 16.86 -10.59 -14.33
N LEU A 161 15.86 -11.17 -13.72
CA LEU A 161 14.97 -10.45 -12.82
C LEU A 161 15.81 -9.95 -11.63
N GLY A 162 15.45 -8.79 -11.11
CA GLY A 162 16.10 -8.26 -9.91
C GLY A 162 16.15 -9.30 -8.79
N ARG A 163 17.19 -9.24 -7.98
CA ARG A 163 17.30 -10.14 -6.83
C ARG A 163 16.12 -9.89 -5.88
N PHE A 164 15.67 -10.94 -5.21
CA PHE A 164 14.62 -10.81 -4.19
C PHE A 164 15.00 -9.82 -3.07
N THR A 165 16.31 -9.59 -2.85
CA THR A 165 16.88 -8.61 -1.91
C THR A 165 17.05 -7.21 -2.49
N ASP A 166 16.81 -6.98 -3.79
CA ASP A 166 16.87 -5.64 -4.35
C ASP A 166 15.70 -4.78 -3.81
N CYS A 167 15.98 -3.50 -3.57
CA CYS A 167 14.92 -2.56 -3.14
C CYS A 167 13.88 -2.39 -4.25
N ALA A 168 12.64 -2.65 -3.92
CA ALA A 168 11.48 -2.51 -4.82
C ALA A 168 10.83 -1.15 -4.69
N SER A 169 10.69 -0.66 -3.46
CA SER A 169 9.96 0.56 -3.18
C SER A 169 10.45 1.26 -1.92
N ILE A 170 10.25 2.57 -1.92
CA ILE A 170 10.36 3.43 -0.74
C ILE A 170 8.95 3.86 -0.38
N LEU A 171 8.51 3.53 0.83
CA LEU A 171 7.29 4.04 1.44
C LEU A 171 7.63 4.98 2.59
N TYR A 172 6.69 5.82 2.97
CA TYR A 172 6.93 6.79 4.02
C TYR A 172 5.99 6.58 5.20
N SER A 173 6.53 6.66 6.41
CA SER A 173 5.75 6.78 7.62
C SER A 173 5.92 8.18 8.19
N GLY A 174 4.82 8.76 8.66
CA GLY A 174 4.88 9.95 9.50
C GLY A 174 5.50 9.57 10.85
N GLY A 175 6.78 9.89 11.03
CA GLY A 175 7.44 9.64 12.31
C GLY A 175 6.74 10.41 13.42
N THR A 176 6.48 9.76 14.56
CA THR A 176 5.98 10.41 15.79
C THR A 176 6.96 11.46 16.33
N THR A 177 8.18 11.49 15.78
CA THR A 177 9.25 12.48 16.06
C THR A 177 9.19 13.71 15.15
N GLY A 178 8.19 13.82 14.26
CA GLY A 178 8.07 14.95 13.32
C GLY A 178 8.94 14.84 12.06
N THR A 179 9.89 13.89 11.99
CA THR A 179 10.70 13.64 10.80
C THR A 179 10.13 12.47 10.01
N THR A 180 9.87 12.70 8.73
CA THR A 180 9.43 11.66 7.80
C THR A 180 10.55 10.67 7.54
N LYS A 181 10.28 9.36 7.66
CA LYS A 181 11.23 8.28 7.39
C LYS A 181 10.92 7.61 6.07
N GLY A 182 11.92 7.44 5.21
CA GLY A 182 11.84 6.65 4.00
C GLY A 182 12.17 5.18 4.30
N ILE A 183 11.20 4.31 4.18
CA ILE A 183 11.31 2.88 4.49
C ILE A 183 11.61 2.13 3.21
N MET A 184 12.79 1.52 3.13
CA MET A 184 13.23 0.74 1.97
C MET A 184 12.73 -0.70 2.08
N LEU A 185 11.92 -1.10 1.12
CA LEU A 185 11.29 -2.42 1.06
C LEU A 185 11.76 -3.19 -0.17
N SER A 186 12.19 -4.43 0.03
CA SER A 186 12.66 -5.31 -1.03
C SER A 186 11.53 -6.03 -1.75
N ASN A 187 11.85 -6.65 -2.90
CA ASN A 187 10.94 -7.56 -3.59
C ASN A 187 10.51 -8.72 -2.69
N LEU A 188 11.41 -9.25 -1.84
CA LEU A 188 11.07 -10.28 -0.86
C LEU A 188 10.00 -9.80 0.10
N ASN A 189 10.15 -8.58 0.64
CA ASN A 189 9.21 -8.06 1.62
C ASN A 189 7.78 -8.02 1.08
N PHE A 190 7.58 -7.50 -0.15
CA PHE A 190 6.27 -7.44 -0.80
C PHE A 190 5.70 -8.83 -1.10
N ASN A 191 6.50 -9.71 -1.71
CA ASN A 191 6.05 -11.06 -2.06
C ASN A 191 5.72 -11.88 -0.81
N ALA A 192 6.56 -11.81 0.22
CA ALA A 192 6.31 -12.50 1.48
C ALA A 192 5.03 -11.98 2.14
N CYS A 193 4.86 -10.67 2.30
CA CYS A 193 3.65 -10.07 2.87
C CYS A 193 2.40 -10.53 2.11
N GLY A 194 2.43 -10.55 0.77
CA GLY A 194 1.30 -10.97 -0.04
C GLY A 194 0.96 -12.45 0.13
N LEU A 195 1.95 -13.35 0.05
CA LEU A 195 1.75 -14.79 0.20
C LEU A 195 1.31 -15.15 1.63
N GLN A 196 1.91 -14.51 2.64
CA GLN A 196 1.54 -14.67 4.04
C GLN A 196 0.08 -14.22 4.30
N THR A 197 -0.33 -13.10 3.68
CA THR A 197 -1.72 -12.62 3.76
C THR A 197 -2.68 -13.64 3.15
N ILE A 198 -2.36 -14.22 1.99
CA ILE A 198 -3.19 -15.26 1.36
C ILE A 198 -3.29 -16.47 2.28
N ALA A 199 -2.18 -16.95 2.82
CA ALA A 199 -2.16 -18.10 3.73
C ALA A 199 -2.97 -17.83 5.01
N ALA A 200 -2.80 -16.66 5.64
CA ALA A 200 -3.52 -16.26 6.84
C ALA A 200 -5.02 -15.95 6.61
N SER A 201 -5.43 -15.77 5.36
CA SER A 201 -6.83 -15.45 5.02
C SER A 201 -7.80 -16.58 5.45
N GLY A 202 -7.35 -17.83 5.44
CA GLY A 202 -8.17 -19.01 5.75
C GLY A 202 -9.16 -19.41 4.64
N PHE A 203 -8.98 -18.87 3.43
CA PHE A 203 -9.77 -19.22 2.23
C PHE A 203 -8.92 -19.25 0.95
N ALA A 204 -7.62 -19.51 1.09
CA ALA A 204 -6.75 -19.77 -0.06
C ALA A 204 -7.19 -21.02 -0.84
N PRO A 205 -6.99 -21.09 -2.18
CA PRO A 205 -6.44 -20.02 -3.03
C PRO A 205 -7.45 -18.91 -3.34
N ILE A 206 -6.95 -17.71 -3.60
CA ILE A 206 -7.79 -16.55 -3.96
C ILE A 206 -7.92 -16.34 -5.48
N ASN A 207 -7.41 -17.27 -6.28
CA ASN A 207 -7.50 -17.22 -7.74
C ASN A 207 -8.96 -17.09 -8.20
N GLY A 208 -9.21 -16.18 -9.12
CA GLY A 208 -10.55 -15.89 -9.65
C GLY A 208 -11.45 -15.06 -8.73
N MET A 209 -11.05 -14.82 -7.48
CA MET A 209 -11.77 -13.92 -6.58
C MET A 209 -11.61 -12.45 -7.03
N LYS A 210 -12.40 -11.56 -6.45
CA LYS A 210 -12.35 -10.12 -6.70
C LYS A 210 -12.05 -9.39 -5.41
N MET A 211 -11.06 -8.51 -5.43
CA MET A 211 -10.72 -7.62 -4.32
C MET A 211 -11.06 -6.18 -4.67
N LEU A 212 -11.81 -5.49 -3.82
CA LEU A 212 -12.15 -4.08 -4.00
C LEU A 212 -11.05 -3.20 -3.36
N SER A 213 -10.16 -2.68 -4.18
CA SER A 213 -8.89 -2.06 -3.77
C SER A 213 -9.04 -0.54 -3.69
N VAL A 214 -9.48 -0.05 -2.54
CA VAL A 214 -9.70 1.38 -2.26
C VAL A 214 -8.58 2.01 -1.46
N MET A 215 -7.82 1.21 -0.70
CA MET A 215 -6.69 1.71 0.07
C MET A 215 -5.62 2.28 -0.86
N PRO A 216 -4.99 3.43 -0.49
CA PRO A 216 -4.11 4.14 -1.40
C PRO A 216 -2.86 3.36 -1.82
N VAL A 217 -2.52 3.43 -3.12
CA VAL A 217 -1.35 2.76 -3.71
C VAL A 217 -0.01 3.26 -3.14
N PHE A 218 0.03 4.47 -2.61
CA PHE A 218 1.22 5.05 -1.99
C PHE A 218 1.40 4.64 -0.51
N HIS A 219 0.53 3.79 0.01
CA HIS A 219 0.60 3.24 1.37
C HIS A 219 0.69 1.72 1.31
N GLY A 220 1.47 1.11 2.22
CA GLY A 220 1.66 -0.34 2.25
C GLY A 220 0.38 -1.15 2.27
N PHE A 221 -0.67 -0.68 2.98
CA PHE A 221 -1.96 -1.36 3.04
C PHE A 221 -2.64 -1.41 1.66
N GLY A 222 -2.60 -0.32 0.90
CA GLY A 222 -3.15 -0.30 -0.46
C GLY A 222 -2.28 -1.08 -1.44
N LEU A 223 -0.98 -0.79 -1.47
CA LEU A 223 -0.05 -1.42 -2.41
C LEU A 223 0.18 -2.90 -2.09
N GLY A 224 0.50 -3.25 -0.83
CA GLY A 224 0.83 -4.61 -0.41
C GLY A 224 -0.40 -5.51 -0.35
N ILE A 225 -1.43 -5.14 0.44
CA ILE A 225 -2.62 -5.98 0.62
C ILE A 225 -3.63 -5.76 -0.50
N GLY A 226 -4.06 -4.53 -0.72
CA GLY A 226 -5.15 -4.22 -1.66
C GLY A 226 -4.83 -4.54 -3.11
N ILE A 227 -3.57 -4.46 -3.51
CA ILE A 227 -3.14 -4.59 -4.91
C ILE A 227 -2.23 -5.80 -5.11
N HIS A 228 -1.06 -5.81 -4.48
CA HIS A 228 -0.04 -6.84 -4.74
C HIS A 228 -0.53 -8.23 -4.35
N THR A 229 -1.13 -8.40 -3.17
CA THR A 229 -1.72 -9.68 -2.73
C THR A 229 -2.77 -10.20 -3.71
N ALA A 230 -3.66 -9.32 -4.20
CA ALA A 230 -4.66 -9.70 -5.18
C ALA A 230 -4.03 -10.21 -6.48
N LEU A 231 -3.01 -9.49 -6.98
CA LEU A 231 -2.38 -9.83 -8.26
C LEU A 231 -1.55 -11.10 -8.19
N ILE A 232 -0.72 -11.30 -7.16
CA ILE A 232 0.08 -12.52 -7.03
C ILE A 232 -0.77 -13.76 -6.73
N GLY A 233 -1.94 -13.57 -6.10
CA GLY A 233 -2.91 -14.63 -5.84
C GLY A 233 -3.82 -14.97 -7.01
N GLY A 234 -3.67 -14.30 -8.16
CA GLY A 234 -4.52 -14.51 -9.33
C GLY A 234 -5.94 -13.97 -9.20
N ALA A 235 -6.18 -13.05 -8.27
CA ALA A 235 -7.46 -12.39 -8.08
C ALA A 235 -7.62 -11.16 -9.00
N THR A 236 -8.85 -10.76 -9.23
CA THR A 236 -9.16 -9.50 -9.90
C THR A 236 -9.04 -8.35 -8.91
N CYS A 237 -8.07 -7.46 -9.14
CA CYS A 237 -7.93 -6.20 -8.42
C CYS A 237 -8.87 -5.15 -9.03
N ILE A 238 -9.89 -4.70 -8.29
CA ILE A 238 -10.81 -3.63 -8.70
C ILE A 238 -10.30 -2.33 -8.10
N LEU A 239 -9.61 -1.52 -8.90
CA LEU A 239 -9.01 -0.26 -8.46
C LEU A 239 -10.06 0.82 -8.24
N VAL A 240 -10.09 1.39 -7.05
CA VAL A 240 -10.93 2.53 -6.68
C VAL A 240 -10.03 3.74 -6.43
N PRO A 241 -10.06 4.77 -7.31
CA PRO A 241 -9.10 5.87 -7.23
C PRO A 241 -9.32 6.81 -6.03
N GLN A 242 -10.55 6.88 -5.55
CA GLN A 242 -10.92 7.73 -4.42
C GLN A 242 -12.11 7.11 -3.67
N PHE A 243 -12.01 7.06 -2.34
CA PHE A 243 -13.13 6.64 -1.52
C PHE A 243 -14.27 7.67 -1.55
N ASN A 244 -15.46 7.18 -1.83
CA ASN A 244 -16.72 7.85 -1.61
C ASN A 244 -17.73 6.78 -1.23
N VAL A 245 -18.44 6.95 -0.10
CA VAL A 245 -19.29 5.92 0.49
C VAL A 245 -20.34 5.42 -0.48
N LYS A 246 -21.05 6.32 -1.18
CA LYS A 246 -22.11 5.96 -2.14
C LYS A 246 -21.54 5.13 -3.30
N THR A 247 -20.47 5.60 -3.92
CA THR A 247 -19.83 4.91 -5.05
C THR A 247 -19.23 3.57 -4.62
N TYR A 248 -18.65 3.51 -3.41
CA TYR A 248 -18.10 2.26 -2.87
C TYR A 248 -19.20 1.23 -2.63
N ALA A 249 -20.32 1.63 -2.02
CA ALA A 249 -21.48 0.79 -1.83
C ALA A 249 -22.10 0.31 -3.18
N GLU A 250 -22.18 1.20 -4.18
CA GLU A 250 -22.59 0.79 -5.53
C GLU A 250 -21.64 -0.26 -6.14
N LEU A 251 -20.33 -0.15 -5.89
CA LEU A 251 -19.36 -1.14 -6.36
C LEU A 251 -19.52 -2.48 -5.62
N LEU A 252 -19.81 -2.48 -4.32
CA LEU A 252 -20.13 -3.71 -3.57
C LEU A 252 -21.29 -4.44 -4.23
N ILE A 253 -22.39 -3.74 -4.52
CA ILE A 253 -23.57 -4.32 -5.15
C ILE A 253 -23.28 -4.81 -6.57
N LYS A 254 -22.66 -3.96 -7.41
CA LYS A 254 -22.49 -4.24 -8.85
C LYS A 254 -21.39 -5.23 -9.16
N LYS A 255 -20.29 -5.19 -8.39
CA LYS A 255 -19.08 -5.99 -8.66
C LYS A 255 -19.05 -7.28 -7.87
N GLN A 256 -19.81 -7.36 -6.79
CA GLN A 256 -19.86 -8.54 -5.92
C GLN A 256 -18.41 -9.01 -5.58
N PRO A 257 -17.60 -8.16 -4.90
CA PRO A 257 -16.26 -8.54 -4.53
C PRO A 257 -16.27 -9.61 -3.46
N ASN A 258 -15.24 -10.46 -3.47
CA ASN A 258 -15.08 -11.49 -2.44
C ASN A 258 -14.27 -10.96 -1.24
N ILE A 259 -13.42 -9.96 -1.46
CA ILE A 259 -12.48 -9.45 -0.47
C ILE A 259 -12.56 -7.93 -0.42
N ILE A 260 -12.72 -7.39 0.79
CA ILE A 260 -12.71 -5.95 1.05
C ILE A 260 -11.75 -5.62 2.21
N PRO A 261 -10.57 -5.08 1.93
CA PRO A 261 -9.72 -4.46 2.94
C PRO A 261 -10.14 -3.00 3.18
N GLY A 262 -10.09 -2.56 4.44
CA GLY A 262 -10.44 -1.20 4.79
C GLY A 262 -9.92 -0.76 6.16
N VAL A 263 -10.11 0.50 6.48
CA VAL A 263 -9.84 1.10 7.79
C VAL A 263 -11.15 1.23 8.58
N PRO A 264 -11.12 1.37 9.92
CA PRO A 264 -12.34 1.49 10.73
C PRO A 264 -13.35 2.52 10.21
N THR A 265 -12.86 3.70 9.82
CA THR A 265 -13.70 4.80 9.31
C THR A 265 -14.42 4.45 7.98
N LEU A 266 -13.83 3.58 7.15
CA LEU A 266 -14.50 3.06 5.96
C LEU A 266 -15.71 2.21 6.36
N PHE A 267 -15.55 1.32 7.31
CA PHE A 267 -16.63 0.44 7.76
C PHE A 267 -17.72 1.22 8.50
N GLU A 268 -17.37 2.22 9.32
CA GLU A 268 -18.35 3.15 9.90
C GLU A 268 -19.17 3.88 8.82
N ALA A 269 -18.53 4.29 7.73
CA ALA A 269 -19.23 4.93 6.62
C ALA A 269 -20.17 3.96 5.90
N LEU A 270 -19.79 2.68 5.74
CA LEU A 270 -20.64 1.65 5.14
C LEU A 270 -21.89 1.36 5.96
N LEU A 271 -21.79 1.36 7.29
CA LEU A 271 -22.97 1.17 8.17
C LEU A 271 -24.03 2.27 8.00
N ARG A 272 -23.67 3.41 7.40
CA ARG A 272 -24.57 4.56 7.15
C ARG A 272 -24.94 4.70 5.68
N ALA A 273 -24.57 3.73 4.83
CA ALA A 273 -24.80 3.81 3.40
C ALA A 273 -26.23 3.36 3.05
N GLU A 274 -27.16 4.31 2.87
CA GLU A 274 -28.56 4.05 2.54
C GLU A 274 -28.75 3.11 1.35
N ASN A 275 -27.88 3.18 0.34
CA ASN A 275 -27.96 2.32 -0.83
C ASN A 275 -27.54 0.86 -0.59
N LEU A 276 -27.13 0.50 0.63
CA LEU A 276 -26.87 -0.88 1.04
C LEU A 276 -28.06 -1.52 1.78
N GLU A 277 -29.11 -0.81 2.11
CA GLU A 277 -30.22 -1.28 2.96
C GLU A 277 -30.75 -2.66 2.56
N ASN A 278 -30.85 -2.95 1.26
CA ASN A 278 -31.34 -4.23 0.74
C ASN A 278 -30.27 -4.98 -0.08
N ALA A 279 -29.00 -4.72 0.18
CA ALA A 279 -27.93 -5.33 -0.58
C ALA A 279 -27.67 -6.77 -0.13
N ASP A 280 -27.47 -7.68 -1.08
CA ASP A 280 -26.95 -9.02 -0.81
C ASP A 280 -25.41 -8.99 -0.89
N LEU A 281 -24.76 -9.27 0.23
CA LEU A 281 -23.30 -9.32 0.37
C LEU A 281 -22.79 -10.76 0.59
N SER A 282 -23.58 -11.76 0.24
CA SER A 282 -23.22 -13.20 0.35
C SER A 282 -21.95 -13.57 -0.45
N CYS A 283 -21.57 -12.73 -1.40
CA CYS A 283 -20.32 -12.89 -2.17
C CYS A 283 -19.05 -12.71 -1.32
N LEU A 284 -19.13 -12.03 -0.17
CA LEU A 284 -17.97 -11.75 0.67
C LEU A 284 -17.41 -13.03 1.31
N LYS A 285 -16.08 -13.19 1.20
CA LYS A 285 -15.28 -14.27 1.82
C LYS A 285 -14.28 -13.72 2.84
N GLY A 286 -13.91 -12.47 2.71
CA GLY A 286 -12.97 -11.79 3.61
C GLY A 286 -13.25 -10.30 3.76
N VAL A 287 -13.41 -9.86 5.01
CA VAL A 287 -13.57 -8.45 5.41
C VAL A 287 -12.45 -8.16 6.39
N PHE A 288 -11.49 -7.32 5.96
CA PHE A 288 -10.26 -7.06 6.71
C PHE A 288 -10.15 -5.60 7.12
N CYS A 289 -9.90 -5.38 8.40
CA CYS A 289 -9.70 -4.06 8.98
C CYS A 289 -8.27 -3.90 9.48
N GLY A 290 -7.62 -2.80 9.12
CA GLY A 290 -6.26 -2.49 9.58
C GLY A 290 -5.98 -0.99 9.50
N GLY A 291 -4.73 -0.61 9.83
CA GLY A 291 -4.27 0.77 9.79
C GLY A 291 -4.67 1.62 10.98
N ASP A 292 -5.66 1.20 11.77
CA ASP A 292 -6.05 1.77 13.04
C ASP A 292 -6.76 0.71 13.91
N SER A 293 -6.98 1.01 15.18
CA SER A 293 -7.62 0.10 16.13
C SER A 293 -9.11 -0.08 15.81
N LEU A 294 -9.53 -1.32 15.64
CA LEU A 294 -10.93 -1.70 15.51
C LEU A 294 -11.56 -1.87 16.90
N SER A 295 -12.42 -0.94 17.31
CA SER A 295 -13.10 -1.08 18.59
C SER A 295 -14.02 -2.29 18.63
N VAL A 296 -14.19 -2.90 19.82
CA VAL A 296 -15.10 -4.04 20.03
C VAL A 296 -16.52 -3.68 19.61
N GLU A 297 -16.94 -2.45 19.86
CA GLU A 297 -18.28 -1.98 19.51
C GLU A 297 -18.46 -1.90 17.98
N LEU A 298 -17.50 -1.29 17.26
CA LEU A 298 -17.55 -1.21 15.80
C LEU A 298 -17.52 -2.60 15.18
N LYS A 299 -16.66 -3.50 15.69
CA LYS A 299 -16.65 -4.90 15.23
C LYS A 299 -18.01 -5.54 15.34
N LYS A 300 -18.68 -5.44 16.50
CA LYS A 300 -20.03 -6.00 16.69
C LYS A 300 -21.05 -5.42 15.71
N LYS A 301 -21.02 -4.11 15.48
CA LYS A 301 -21.93 -3.45 14.52
C LYS A 301 -21.70 -3.92 13.09
N VAL A 302 -20.43 -4.04 12.67
CA VAL A 302 -20.10 -4.51 11.33
C VAL A 302 -20.46 -5.98 11.15
N ASP A 303 -20.18 -6.84 12.14
CA ASP A 303 -20.55 -8.26 12.08
C ASP A 303 -22.06 -8.45 12.00
N ALA A 304 -22.85 -7.68 12.75
CA ALA A 304 -24.32 -7.69 12.66
C ALA A 304 -24.80 -7.24 11.27
N PHE A 305 -24.25 -6.14 10.77
CA PHE A 305 -24.53 -5.62 9.43
C PHE A 305 -24.24 -6.67 8.34
N LEU A 306 -23.07 -7.31 8.38
CA LEU A 306 -22.68 -8.35 7.43
C LEU A 306 -23.68 -9.50 7.45
N LYS A 307 -24.09 -9.96 8.63
CA LYS A 307 -25.08 -11.04 8.80
C LYS A 307 -26.46 -10.65 8.26
N GLU A 308 -26.92 -9.44 8.53
CA GLU A 308 -28.20 -8.91 8.01
C GLU A 308 -28.21 -8.84 6.48
N HIS A 309 -27.02 -8.71 5.85
CA HIS A 309 -26.85 -8.66 4.40
C HIS A 309 -26.37 -10.00 3.80
N ASN A 310 -26.67 -11.12 4.44
CA ASN A 310 -26.37 -12.49 4.01
C ASN A 310 -24.87 -12.83 3.89
N ALA A 311 -23.98 -12.04 4.45
CA ALA A 311 -22.55 -12.35 4.46
C ALA A 311 -22.21 -13.27 5.65
N GLU A 312 -21.79 -14.50 5.38
CA GLU A 312 -21.36 -15.49 6.39
C GLU A 312 -19.89 -15.28 6.81
N VAL A 313 -19.49 -14.04 7.01
CA VAL A 313 -18.13 -13.67 7.42
C VAL A 313 -18.17 -12.62 8.50
N GLN A 314 -17.10 -12.57 9.30
CA GLN A 314 -16.88 -11.52 10.29
C GLN A 314 -15.76 -10.59 9.82
N ILE A 315 -15.80 -9.34 10.29
CA ILE A 315 -14.68 -8.43 10.11
C ILE A 315 -13.50 -8.91 10.97
N ARG A 316 -12.32 -9.01 10.35
CA ARG A 316 -11.10 -9.49 10.97
C ARG A 316 -10.08 -8.36 11.03
N GLN A 317 -9.49 -8.19 12.21
CA GLN A 317 -8.48 -7.15 12.43
C GLN A 317 -7.09 -7.67 12.06
N GLY A 318 -6.35 -6.87 11.28
CA GLY A 318 -4.94 -7.06 11.00
C GLY A 318 -4.11 -5.95 11.66
N TYR A 319 -2.88 -6.28 12.01
CA TYR A 319 -1.90 -5.34 12.54
C TYR A 319 -0.59 -5.44 11.77
N GLY A 320 0.09 -4.31 11.69
CA GLY A 320 1.42 -4.18 11.14
C GLY A 320 1.82 -2.72 10.97
N LEU A 321 2.99 -2.52 10.44
CA LEU A 321 3.63 -1.22 10.23
C LEU A 321 4.18 -1.13 8.80
N THR A 322 4.48 0.07 8.34
CA THR A 322 5.10 0.27 7.02
C THR A 322 6.46 -0.45 6.95
N GLU A 323 7.15 -0.57 8.08
CA GLU A 323 8.41 -1.29 8.25
C GLU A 323 8.30 -2.82 8.02
N CYS A 324 7.10 -3.37 7.94
CA CYS A 324 6.84 -4.75 7.47
C CYS A 324 5.86 -4.77 6.28
N VAL A 325 6.04 -3.84 5.36
CA VAL A 325 5.16 -3.51 4.23
C VAL A 325 3.84 -2.95 4.74
N THR A 326 3.10 -3.72 5.56
CA THR A 326 1.84 -3.28 6.16
C THR A 326 1.33 -4.23 7.24
N ALA A 327 1.01 -5.49 6.89
CA ALA A 327 0.43 -6.45 7.82
C ALA A 327 1.41 -7.58 8.12
N SER A 328 1.44 -8.00 9.38
CA SER A 328 2.26 -9.11 9.86
C SER A 328 1.52 -10.00 10.87
N CYS A 329 0.27 -9.63 11.17
CA CYS A 329 -0.59 -10.32 12.15
C CYS A 329 -2.06 -10.17 11.70
N LEU A 330 -2.88 -11.19 11.94
CA LEU A 330 -4.30 -11.18 11.59
C LEU A 330 -5.12 -12.04 12.56
N THR A 331 -6.31 -11.59 12.92
CA THR A 331 -7.29 -12.42 13.63
C THR A 331 -7.61 -13.67 12.81
N PRO A 332 -7.49 -14.90 13.36
CA PRO A 332 -7.87 -16.14 12.69
C PRO A 332 -9.33 -16.16 12.24
N LYS A 333 -9.64 -16.93 11.17
CA LYS A 333 -10.99 -16.98 10.59
C LYS A 333 -12.03 -17.53 11.56
N ASP A 334 -11.73 -18.65 12.20
CA ASP A 334 -12.70 -19.41 12.98
C ASP A 334 -12.48 -19.27 14.49
N TYR A 335 -11.49 -18.50 14.91
CA TYR A 335 -11.13 -18.35 16.32
C TYR A 335 -10.69 -16.92 16.62
N ASN A 336 -11.59 -16.12 17.18
CA ASN A 336 -11.35 -14.74 17.53
C ASN A 336 -11.30 -14.56 19.05
N ARG A 337 -10.30 -13.80 19.55
CA ARG A 337 -10.24 -13.31 20.92
C ARG A 337 -10.52 -11.81 20.97
N VAL A 338 -11.48 -11.43 21.78
CA VAL A 338 -11.91 -10.04 21.91
C VAL A 338 -10.72 -9.16 22.35
N GLY A 339 -10.49 -8.07 21.64
CA GLY A 339 -9.40 -7.13 21.93
C GLY A 339 -8.03 -7.54 21.39
N SER A 340 -7.89 -8.76 20.86
CA SER A 340 -6.66 -9.19 20.20
C SER A 340 -6.56 -8.65 18.78
N ILE A 341 -5.34 -8.32 18.35
CA ILE A 341 -5.00 -8.02 16.94
C ILE A 341 -4.71 -9.28 16.13
N GLY A 342 -4.86 -10.48 16.73
CA GLY A 342 -4.70 -11.77 16.09
C GLY A 342 -3.40 -12.47 16.42
N VAL A 343 -2.98 -13.35 15.51
CA VAL A 343 -1.74 -14.12 15.59
C VAL A 343 -0.80 -13.74 14.46
N PRO A 344 0.52 -13.89 14.62
CA PRO A 344 1.49 -13.62 13.56
C PRO A 344 1.19 -14.40 12.27
N PHE A 345 1.55 -13.82 11.14
CA PHE A 345 1.50 -14.51 9.85
C PHE A 345 2.45 -15.73 9.80
N PRO A 346 2.23 -16.69 8.92
CA PRO A 346 3.21 -17.75 8.66
C PRO A 346 4.61 -17.16 8.40
N ASP A 347 5.64 -17.81 8.90
CA ASP A 347 7.06 -17.38 8.81
C ASP A 347 7.34 -15.99 9.42
N THR A 348 6.41 -15.48 10.22
CA THR A 348 6.59 -14.25 11.01
C THR A 348 6.59 -14.60 12.49
N TYR A 349 7.58 -14.07 13.20
CA TYR A 349 7.76 -14.32 14.62
C TYR A 349 7.52 -13.04 15.40
N TYR A 350 6.82 -13.16 16.49
CA TYR A 350 6.60 -12.09 17.45
C TYR A 350 7.20 -12.47 18.78
N LYS A 351 7.71 -11.49 19.49
CA LYS A 351 7.97 -11.58 20.93
C LYS A 351 7.74 -10.24 21.60
N ILE A 352 7.50 -10.29 22.87
CA ILE A 352 7.35 -9.10 23.70
C ILE A 352 8.63 -8.97 24.52
N VAL A 353 9.24 -7.78 24.49
CA VAL A 353 10.47 -7.52 25.24
C VAL A 353 10.25 -6.39 26.23
N LYS A 354 11.02 -6.38 27.29
CA LYS A 354 11.08 -5.25 28.23
C LYS A 354 11.49 -3.99 27.45
N THR A 355 10.69 -2.94 27.57
CA THR A 355 10.88 -1.69 26.82
C THR A 355 12.31 -1.17 26.94
N GLY A 356 12.92 -0.84 25.78
CA GLY A 356 14.28 -0.33 25.68
C GLY A 356 15.37 -1.42 25.74
N THR A 357 15.03 -2.69 25.86
CA THR A 357 15.95 -3.83 25.94
C THR A 357 15.69 -4.85 24.85
N THR A 358 16.45 -5.95 24.85
CA THR A 358 16.20 -7.14 24.00
C THR A 358 15.75 -8.35 24.84
N GLU A 359 15.47 -8.14 26.13
CA GLU A 359 15.07 -9.17 27.08
C GLU A 359 13.59 -9.50 26.90
N GLU A 360 13.30 -10.75 26.57
CA GLU A 360 11.94 -11.24 26.39
C GLU A 360 11.22 -11.35 27.75
N VAL A 361 9.94 -11.01 27.78
CA VAL A 361 9.10 -11.12 28.98
C VAL A 361 8.17 -12.33 28.87
N ASP A 362 7.65 -12.80 30.01
CA ASP A 362 6.71 -13.91 30.05
C ASP A 362 5.37 -13.57 29.40
N ALA A 363 4.60 -14.61 29.06
CA ALA A 363 3.25 -14.47 28.52
C ALA A 363 2.36 -13.59 29.44
N ASN A 364 1.50 -12.80 28.79
CA ASN A 364 0.60 -11.82 29.41
C ASN A 364 1.28 -10.61 30.11
N ILE A 365 2.61 -10.50 30.06
CA ILE A 365 3.33 -9.30 30.52
C ILE A 365 3.41 -8.28 29.37
N GLU A 366 3.15 -7.00 29.69
CA GLU A 366 3.24 -5.90 28.72
C GLU A 366 4.71 -5.51 28.48
N GLY A 367 5.02 -5.28 27.22
CA GLY A 367 6.33 -4.81 26.78
C GLY A 367 6.28 -4.33 25.34
N GLU A 368 7.44 -4.10 24.72
CA GLU A 368 7.53 -3.70 23.32
C GLU A 368 7.33 -4.90 22.40
N ILE A 369 6.46 -4.75 21.41
CA ILE A 369 6.25 -5.77 20.36
C ILE A 369 7.43 -5.75 19.41
N CYS A 370 8.11 -6.90 19.29
CA CYS A 370 9.20 -7.12 18.33
C CYS A 370 8.78 -8.12 17.26
N ILE A 371 9.14 -7.83 16.01
CA ILE A 371 8.73 -8.61 14.83
C ILE A 371 9.96 -9.06 14.05
N SER A 372 10.00 -10.34 13.66
CA SER A 372 11.02 -10.89 12.76
C SER A 372 10.37 -11.71 11.68
N GLY A 373 10.74 -11.49 10.44
CA GLY A 373 10.18 -12.23 9.29
C GLY A 373 10.58 -11.65 7.95
N PRO A 374 10.22 -12.31 6.86
CA PRO A 374 10.65 -11.93 5.52
C PRO A 374 9.98 -10.64 5.00
N SER A 375 8.90 -10.19 5.63
CA SER A 375 8.25 -8.91 5.29
C SER A 375 8.90 -7.69 5.95
N VAL A 376 9.83 -7.88 6.91
CA VAL A 376 10.52 -6.79 7.61
C VAL A 376 11.44 -6.03 6.65
N MET A 377 11.43 -4.71 6.71
CA MET A 377 12.15 -3.77 5.85
C MET A 377 13.66 -4.05 5.78
N MET A 378 14.28 -3.52 4.74
CA MET A 378 15.74 -3.52 4.61
C MET A 378 16.39 -2.54 5.59
N CYS A 379 15.95 -1.29 5.57
CA CYS A 379 16.48 -0.19 6.38
C CYS A 379 15.62 1.07 6.23
N TYR A 380 15.92 2.08 7.01
CA TYR A 380 15.52 3.45 6.70
C TYR A 380 16.51 4.09 5.74
N MET A 381 16.02 4.77 4.72
CA MET A 381 16.81 5.45 3.70
C MET A 381 17.65 6.58 4.33
N ASP A 382 18.94 6.54 4.06
CA ASP A 382 19.93 7.52 4.53
C ASP A 382 19.90 7.79 6.06
N ASN A 383 19.46 6.78 6.84
CA ASN A 383 19.39 6.87 8.30
C ASN A 383 19.86 5.56 8.97
N PRO A 384 21.17 5.29 9.00
CA PRO A 384 21.73 4.07 9.59
C PRO A 384 21.50 3.99 11.10
N GLU A 385 21.59 5.11 11.83
CA GLU A 385 21.40 5.16 13.27
C GLU A 385 20.00 4.69 13.67
N GLU A 386 18.94 5.23 13.03
CA GLU A 386 17.58 4.82 13.31
C GLU A 386 17.33 3.38 12.83
N THR A 387 18.03 2.93 11.78
CA THR A 387 17.96 1.55 11.30
C THR A 387 18.50 0.59 12.36
N GLU A 388 19.66 0.85 12.92
CA GLU A 388 20.28 0.05 13.99
C GLU A 388 19.46 0.09 15.27
N HIS A 389 18.84 1.23 15.58
CA HIS A 389 17.93 1.37 16.70
C HIS A 389 16.65 0.53 16.55
N THR A 390 16.16 0.39 15.33
CA THR A 390 14.91 -0.34 15.02
C THR A 390 15.15 -1.82 14.72
N LEU A 391 16.18 -2.16 13.96
CA LEU A 391 16.54 -3.52 13.57
C LEU A 391 17.68 -4.04 14.45
N ARG A 392 17.35 -4.75 15.53
CA ARG A 392 18.34 -5.23 16.50
C ARG A 392 18.53 -6.73 16.40
N ARG A 393 19.80 -7.15 16.51
CA ARG A 393 20.10 -8.58 16.69
C ARG A 393 19.95 -8.97 18.15
N HIS A 394 19.12 -9.96 18.41
CA HIS A 394 18.91 -10.50 19.75
C HIS A 394 19.78 -11.73 20.04
N ALA A 395 19.74 -12.24 21.27
CA ALA A 395 20.56 -13.37 21.72
C ALA A 395 20.27 -14.67 20.94
N ASP A 396 19.07 -14.81 20.36
CA ASP A 396 18.69 -15.93 19.48
C ASP A 396 19.33 -15.87 18.08
N GLY A 397 20.16 -14.87 17.80
CA GLY A 397 20.83 -14.65 16.53
C GLY A 397 19.97 -14.04 15.43
N ARG A 398 18.66 -13.86 15.64
CA ARG A 398 17.74 -13.23 14.69
C ARG A 398 17.80 -11.71 14.77
N VAL A 399 17.49 -11.06 13.65
CA VAL A 399 17.23 -9.62 13.63
C VAL A 399 15.75 -9.41 13.93
N TRP A 400 15.47 -8.56 14.90
CA TRP A 400 14.14 -8.19 15.33
C TRP A 400 13.89 -6.71 15.11
N MET A 401 12.78 -6.40 14.49
CA MET A 401 12.28 -5.05 14.35
C MET A 401 11.54 -4.65 15.63
N HIS A 402 12.07 -3.65 16.32
CA HIS A 402 11.41 -2.99 17.45
C HIS A 402 10.33 -2.05 16.93
N SER A 403 9.08 -2.38 17.17
CA SER A 403 7.94 -1.68 16.56
C SER A 403 7.68 -0.29 17.15
N GLY A 404 8.16 -0.02 18.36
CA GLY A 404 7.78 1.15 19.14
C GLY A 404 6.33 1.09 19.66
N ASP A 405 5.69 -0.06 19.60
CA ASP A 405 4.34 -0.31 20.06
C ASP A 405 4.38 -1.20 21.30
N LEU A 406 3.62 -0.84 22.33
CA LEU A 406 3.41 -1.66 23.53
C LEU A 406 2.28 -2.65 23.30
N GLY A 407 2.46 -3.83 23.87
CA GLY A 407 1.46 -4.87 23.84
C GLY A 407 1.87 -6.07 24.67
N LYS A 408 1.07 -7.10 24.62
CA LYS A 408 1.36 -8.40 25.26
C LYS A 408 0.95 -9.53 24.34
N MET A 409 1.49 -10.70 24.59
CA MET A 409 1.12 -11.94 23.90
C MET A 409 0.69 -12.96 24.95
N ASP A 410 -0.40 -13.66 24.72
CA ASP A 410 -0.84 -14.70 25.62
C ASP A 410 -0.16 -16.07 25.32
N GLU A 411 -0.44 -17.08 26.15
CA GLU A 411 0.14 -18.42 26.04
C GLU A 411 -0.23 -19.14 24.74
N ASP A 412 -1.34 -18.75 24.08
CA ASP A 412 -1.77 -19.30 22.80
C ASP A 412 -1.26 -18.49 21.59
N GLY A 413 -0.44 -17.46 21.83
CA GLY A 413 0.18 -16.63 20.80
C GLY A 413 -0.70 -15.50 20.24
N PHE A 414 -1.83 -15.19 20.90
CA PHE A 414 -2.63 -14.01 20.52
C PHE A 414 -1.98 -12.75 21.05
N VAL A 415 -1.86 -11.76 20.16
CA VAL A 415 -1.23 -10.49 20.46
C VAL A 415 -2.29 -9.43 20.77
N TYR A 416 -2.00 -8.60 21.76
CA TYR A 416 -2.86 -7.50 22.20
C TYR A 416 -2.05 -6.22 22.14
N PHE A 417 -2.49 -5.27 21.30
CA PHE A 417 -1.90 -3.94 21.21
C PHE A 417 -2.43 -3.05 22.33
N SER A 418 -1.54 -2.32 23.00
CA SER A 418 -1.92 -1.35 24.04
C SER A 418 -1.84 0.09 23.52
N GLN A 419 -0.65 0.57 23.21
CA GLN A 419 -0.40 1.94 22.76
C GLN A 419 0.98 2.10 22.12
N ARG A 420 1.26 3.26 21.53
CA ARG A 420 2.61 3.61 21.06
C ARG A 420 3.48 4.15 22.19
N ILE A 421 4.71 3.68 22.31
CA ILE A 421 5.68 4.12 23.31
C ILE A 421 5.85 5.65 23.27
N LYS A 422 5.99 6.23 22.08
CA LYS A 422 6.18 7.69 21.89
C LYS A 422 4.92 8.54 22.16
N ARG A 423 3.75 7.93 22.39
CA ARG A 423 2.52 8.63 22.81
C ARG A 423 2.33 8.65 24.32
N MET A 424 3.21 7.98 25.07
CA MET A 424 3.20 8.09 26.53
C MET A 424 3.54 9.52 26.94
N ILE A 425 2.56 10.23 27.47
CA ILE A 425 2.79 11.51 28.13
C ILE A 425 3.36 11.18 29.50
N VAL A 426 4.67 11.35 29.67
CA VAL A 426 5.30 11.25 30.99
C VAL A 426 4.89 12.48 31.78
N THR A 427 3.83 12.35 32.58
CA THR A 427 3.43 13.40 33.55
C THR A 427 4.27 13.19 34.81
N SER A 428 5.03 14.22 35.18
CA SER A 428 5.69 14.35 36.49
C SER A 428 6.78 13.33 36.84
N GLY A 429 7.69 13.02 35.92
CA GLY A 429 8.99 12.43 36.27
C GLY A 429 8.97 11.02 36.92
N TYR A 430 7.89 10.27 36.75
CA TYR A 430 7.75 8.86 37.12
C TYR A 430 7.19 8.07 35.95
#